data_e468fa8f232be0fb53ba50b418ba68f4
#
_entry.id   e468fa8f232be0fb53ba50b418ba68f4
#
_cell.length_a   1.000
_cell.length_b   1.000
_cell.length_c   1.000
_cell.angle_alpha   90.00
_cell.angle_beta   90.00
_cell.angle_gamma   90.00
#
_symmetry.space_group_name_H-M   'P 1'
#
loop_
_entity.id
_entity.type
_entity.pdbx_description
1 polymer ?
#
loop_
_entity_poly.entity_id
_entity_poly.type
_entity_poly.pdbx_seq_one_letter_code
_entity_poly.pdbx_strand_id
1 'polypeptide(L)'
;FLLRGPFGAPYELLWANPYQPGLSYTYMPELFHARGQLLARSSWDEDATWFSYQPGSAPAFLNGRRISVNLNASLAPVTIGPVRIFFSPDGLKFQSGWLPKPDPDDPRPPEEYAFIVGLDPETLYDVEIDHQEMHEARSDSGGILALRFPPGEPVGVRLKPAKPLPK
;
A
#
# COMPACT_ATOMS: atom_id res chain seq x y z
N PHE A 1 9.39 28.19 1.69
CA PHE A 1 8.69 28.29 0.40
C PHE A 1 8.90 26.98 -0.31
N LEU A 2 7.99 26.04 -0.13
CA LEU A 2 7.89 24.87 -1.00
C LEU A 2 7.52 25.39 -2.37
N LEU A 3 8.44 25.33 -3.31
CA LEU A 3 8.15 25.52 -4.72
C LEU A 3 7.16 24.43 -5.12
N ARG A 4 5.89 24.76 -5.12
CA ARG A 4 4.85 23.92 -5.69
C ARG A 4 5.05 23.93 -7.20
N GLY A 5 5.97 23.08 -7.66
CA GLY A 5 6.13 22.85 -9.09
C GLY A 5 4.88 22.22 -9.69
N PRO A 6 4.78 22.14 -11.03
CA PRO A 6 3.63 21.57 -11.74
C PRO A 6 3.37 20.10 -11.43
N PHE A 7 4.24 19.44 -10.67
CA PHE A 7 4.15 18.03 -10.32
C PHE A 7 3.48 17.77 -8.96
N GLY A 8 3.23 18.82 -8.16
CA GLY A 8 2.49 18.71 -6.90
C GLY A 8 3.13 17.86 -5.81
N ALA A 9 2.38 17.66 -4.72
CA ALA A 9 2.82 16.96 -3.51
C ALA A 9 3.38 15.53 -3.73
N PRO A 10 2.86 14.69 -4.64
CA PRO A 10 3.44 13.36 -4.86
C PRO A 10 4.87 13.39 -5.39
N TYR A 11 5.19 14.35 -6.25
CA TYR A 11 6.55 14.50 -6.77
C TYR A 11 7.52 14.96 -5.68
N GLU A 12 7.09 15.91 -4.86
CA GLU A 12 7.86 16.40 -3.74
C GLU A 12 8.13 15.31 -2.71
N LEU A 13 7.12 14.46 -2.43
CA LEU A 13 7.26 13.29 -1.55
C LEU A 13 8.24 12.25 -2.09
N LEU A 14 8.26 12.04 -3.41
CA LEU A 14 9.13 11.05 -4.06
C LEU A 14 10.60 11.49 -4.14
N TRP A 15 10.82 12.79 -4.31
CA TRP A 15 12.14 13.32 -4.70
C TRP A 15 12.71 14.36 -3.73
N ALA A 16 11.91 14.85 -2.78
CA ALA A 16 12.42 15.75 -1.77
C ALA A 16 13.43 15.04 -0.89
N ASN A 17 14.63 15.57 -0.80
CA ASN A 17 15.60 15.13 0.18
C ASN A 17 15.17 15.63 1.56
N PRO A 18 14.78 14.77 2.51
CA PRO A 18 14.33 15.17 3.84
C PRO A 18 15.45 15.84 4.67
N TYR A 19 16.69 15.71 4.24
CA TYR A 19 17.86 16.28 4.91
C TYR A 19 18.28 17.65 4.35
N GLN A 20 17.46 18.30 3.54
CA GLN A 20 17.74 19.68 3.13
C GLN A 20 17.60 20.64 4.32
N PRO A 21 18.57 21.55 4.54
CA PRO A 21 18.48 22.54 5.59
C PRO A 21 17.19 23.37 5.49
N GLY A 22 16.45 23.46 6.58
CA GLY A 22 15.20 24.25 6.64
C GLY A 22 13.92 23.50 6.38
N LEU A 23 13.97 22.22 5.98
CA LEU A 23 12.80 21.35 5.97
C LEU A 23 12.64 20.63 7.31
N SER A 24 11.45 20.62 7.86
CA SER A 24 11.14 19.84 9.04
C SER A 24 10.88 18.40 8.64
N TYR A 25 11.83 17.51 8.88
CA TYR A 25 11.82 16.10 8.48
C TYR A 25 10.71 15.27 9.12
N THR A 26 10.14 15.76 10.19
CA THR A 26 9.17 15.05 11.03
C THR A 26 7.84 14.78 10.33
N TYR A 27 7.64 15.23 9.09
CA TYR A 27 6.34 15.23 8.45
C TYR A 27 6.26 14.55 7.09
N MET A 28 7.32 13.93 6.62
CA MET A 28 7.27 13.16 5.38
C MET A 28 7.07 11.67 5.71
N PRO A 29 5.85 11.14 5.58
CA PRO A 29 5.61 9.73 5.84
C PRO A 29 6.23 8.86 4.73
N GLU A 30 6.78 7.73 5.12
CA GLU A 30 7.23 6.69 4.18
C GLU A 30 6.06 5.99 3.49
N LEU A 31 4.88 6.11 4.07
CA LEU A 31 3.63 5.59 3.54
C LEU A 31 2.60 6.73 3.42
N PHE A 32 2.07 6.90 2.23
CA PHE A 32 0.98 7.82 1.92
C PHE A 32 -0.10 7.09 1.13
N HIS A 33 -1.34 7.17 1.63
CA HIS A 33 -2.52 6.66 0.92
C HIS A 33 -3.65 7.67 1.07
N ALA A 34 -4.07 8.26 -0.03
CA ALA A 34 -5.24 9.13 -0.08
C ALA A 34 -5.72 9.35 -1.52
N ARG A 35 -7.03 9.51 -1.70
CA ARG A 35 -7.67 9.93 -2.95
C ARG A 35 -7.25 9.12 -4.18
N GLY A 36 -7.15 7.82 -4.05
CA GLY A 36 -6.76 6.94 -5.15
C GLY A 36 -5.27 6.93 -5.48
N GLN A 37 -4.44 7.43 -4.58
CA GLN A 37 -3.00 7.42 -4.71
C GLN A 37 -2.37 6.66 -3.54
N LEU A 38 -1.35 5.86 -3.85
CA LEU A 38 -0.53 5.15 -2.89
C LEU A 38 0.94 5.45 -3.17
N LEU A 39 1.67 5.73 -2.12
CA LEU A 39 3.11 5.83 -2.13
C LEU A 39 3.66 5.07 -0.93
N ALA A 40 4.63 4.19 -1.15
CA ALA A 40 5.38 3.50 -0.11
C ALA A 40 6.88 3.57 -0.41
N ARG A 41 7.69 3.84 0.62
CA ARG A 41 9.15 3.87 0.56
C ARG A 41 9.75 3.14 1.75
N SER A 42 10.92 2.53 1.55
CA SER A 42 11.65 1.89 2.64
C SER A 42 12.41 2.89 3.53
N SER A 43 12.86 3.99 2.94
CA SER A 43 13.54 5.10 3.61
C SER A 43 13.54 6.33 2.70
N TRP A 44 14.19 7.42 3.13
CA TRP A 44 14.40 8.63 2.32
C TRP A 44 15.76 8.70 1.64
N ASP A 45 16.53 7.61 1.67
CA ASP A 45 17.81 7.53 0.97
C ASP A 45 17.63 7.46 -0.56
N GLU A 46 18.66 7.79 -1.32
CA GLU A 46 18.62 7.84 -2.78
C GLU A 46 18.37 6.46 -3.42
N ASP A 47 18.85 5.39 -2.77
CA ASP A 47 18.71 4.01 -3.20
C ASP A 47 17.51 3.28 -2.59
N ALA A 48 16.65 4.01 -1.87
CA ALA A 48 15.48 3.44 -1.23
C ALA A 48 14.56 2.72 -2.23
N THR A 49 14.08 1.55 -1.84
CA THR A 49 12.99 0.88 -2.56
C THR A 49 11.73 1.70 -2.42
N TRP A 50 11.02 1.93 -3.53
CA TRP A 50 9.75 2.63 -3.48
C TRP A 50 8.77 2.10 -4.54
N PHE A 51 7.50 2.30 -4.24
CA PHE A 51 6.37 2.03 -5.12
C PHE A 51 5.41 3.21 -5.08
N SER A 52 4.88 3.58 -6.25
CA SER A 52 3.82 4.56 -6.37
C SER A 52 2.71 4.01 -7.25
N TYR A 53 1.48 4.33 -6.90
CA TYR A 53 0.29 3.97 -7.68
C TYR A 53 -0.65 5.16 -7.81
N GLN A 54 -1.16 5.32 -9.00
CA GLN A 54 -2.34 6.11 -9.33
C GLN A 54 -3.08 5.40 -10.47
N PRO A 55 -4.37 5.65 -10.70
CA PRO A 55 -5.11 5.01 -11.80
C PRO A 55 -4.36 5.06 -13.13
N GLY A 56 -4.09 3.89 -13.69
CA GLY A 56 -3.37 3.74 -14.97
C GLY A 56 -1.84 3.84 -14.90
N SER A 57 -1.24 4.05 -13.73
CA SER A 57 0.22 4.16 -13.60
C SER A 57 0.74 3.61 -12.29
N ALA A 58 1.73 2.74 -12.36
CA ALA A 58 2.36 2.12 -11.19
C ALA A 58 3.89 2.07 -11.33
N PRO A 59 4.59 3.20 -11.26
CA PRO A 59 6.04 3.22 -11.24
C PRO A 59 6.60 2.72 -9.91
N ALA A 60 7.73 2.04 -9.98
CA ALA A 60 8.44 1.54 -8.81
C ALA A 60 9.97 1.57 -9.01
N PHE A 61 10.69 1.60 -7.91
CA PHE A 61 12.14 1.37 -7.87
C PHE A 61 12.40 0.18 -6.96
N LEU A 62 12.67 -0.96 -7.59
CA LEU A 62 12.84 -2.24 -6.92
C LEU A 62 14.17 -2.85 -7.34
N ASN A 63 14.92 -3.36 -6.36
CA ASN A 63 16.22 -4.01 -6.59
C ASN A 63 17.19 -3.14 -7.44
N GLY A 64 17.25 -1.84 -7.15
CA GLY A 64 18.14 -0.91 -7.84
C GLY A 64 17.69 -0.55 -9.27
N ARG A 65 16.47 -0.86 -9.66
CA ARG A 65 15.95 -0.59 -11.01
C ARG A 65 14.60 0.10 -10.99
N ARG A 66 14.46 1.11 -11.82
CA ARG A 66 13.16 1.74 -12.08
C ARG A 66 12.37 0.88 -13.07
N ILE A 67 11.16 0.55 -12.68
CA ILE A 67 10.22 -0.25 -13.50
C ILE A 67 8.86 0.43 -13.53
N SER A 68 8.05 0.10 -14.54
CA SER A 68 6.62 0.38 -14.54
C SER A 68 5.89 -0.94 -14.40
N VAL A 69 5.10 -1.07 -13.34
CA VAL A 69 4.38 -2.30 -13.03
C VAL A 69 3.17 -2.43 -13.96
N ASN A 70 3.06 -3.57 -14.64
CA ASN A 70 1.90 -3.86 -15.48
C ASN A 70 0.77 -4.44 -14.60
N LEU A 71 -0.23 -3.62 -14.32
CA LEU A 71 -1.36 -3.98 -13.44
C LEU A 71 -2.25 -5.11 -14.00
N ASN A 72 -2.18 -5.38 -15.31
CA ASN A 72 -2.96 -6.43 -15.95
C ASN A 72 -2.26 -7.80 -15.97
N ALA A 73 -1.05 -7.87 -15.46
CA ALA A 73 -0.30 -9.11 -15.35
C ALA A 73 -0.44 -9.71 -13.95
N SER A 74 -0.39 -11.04 -13.88
CA SER A 74 -0.24 -11.72 -12.58
C SER A 74 1.14 -11.42 -12.02
N LEU A 75 1.19 -10.64 -10.95
CA LEU A 75 2.42 -10.13 -10.35
C LEU A 75 2.61 -10.67 -8.94
N ALA A 76 3.86 -10.93 -8.60
CA ALA A 76 4.22 -11.17 -7.21
C ALA A 76 4.00 -9.87 -6.39
N PRO A 77 3.57 -9.98 -5.14
CA PRO A 77 3.39 -8.81 -4.29
C PRO A 77 4.71 -8.09 -4.05
N VAL A 78 4.65 -6.76 -3.97
CA VAL A 78 5.79 -5.91 -3.60
C VAL A 78 5.75 -5.68 -2.09
N THR A 79 6.87 -5.96 -1.40
CA THR A 79 6.99 -5.73 0.04
C THR A 79 8.00 -4.62 0.30
N ILE A 80 7.58 -3.63 1.09
CA ILE A 80 8.38 -2.48 1.51
C ILE A 80 8.16 -2.29 3.01
N GLY A 81 9.07 -2.82 3.83
CA GLY A 81 8.91 -2.79 5.28
C GLY A 81 7.58 -3.42 5.73
N PRO A 82 6.75 -2.68 6.49
CA PRO A 82 5.46 -3.17 6.96
C PRO A 82 4.37 -3.19 5.88
N VAL A 83 4.66 -2.68 4.69
CA VAL A 83 3.68 -2.56 3.60
C VAL A 83 3.86 -3.68 2.59
N ARG A 84 2.78 -4.34 2.23
CA ARG A 84 2.72 -5.29 1.13
C ARG A 84 1.64 -4.89 0.12
N ILE A 85 2.01 -4.83 -1.14
CA ILE A 85 1.17 -4.36 -2.24
C ILE A 85 0.84 -5.53 -3.15
N PHE A 86 -0.43 -5.77 -3.34
CA PHE A 86 -0.98 -6.85 -4.15
C PHE A 86 -1.65 -6.28 -5.40
N PHE A 87 -1.58 -7.05 -6.48
CA PHE A 87 -2.11 -6.70 -7.80
C PHE A 87 -3.09 -7.78 -8.22
N SER A 88 -4.38 -7.56 -8.09
CA SER A 88 -5.36 -8.50 -8.60
C SER A 88 -6.74 -7.86 -8.69
N PRO A 89 -7.34 -7.77 -9.88
CA PRO A 89 -8.69 -7.22 -10.04
C PRO A 89 -9.79 -8.20 -9.59
N ASP A 90 -9.60 -9.53 -9.69
CA ASP A 90 -10.69 -10.50 -9.64
C ASP A 90 -10.68 -11.42 -8.42
N GLY A 91 -10.37 -10.91 -7.29
CA GLY A 91 -10.30 -11.71 -6.07
C GLY A 91 -8.88 -12.16 -5.76
N LEU A 92 -8.57 -12.06 -4.53
CA LEU A 92 -7.23 -12.20 -4.03
C LEU A 92 -7.22 -13.15 -2.84
N LYS A 93 -6.18 -13.97 -2.78
CA LYS A 93 -5.86 -14.75 -1.58
C LYS A 93 -4.43 -14.46 -1.19
N PHE A 94 -4.22 -14.11 0.06
CA PHE A 94 -2.90 -13.92 0.62
C PHE A 94 -2.88 -14.29 2.11
N GLN A 95 -1.69 -14.31 2.69
CA GLN A 95 -1.50 -14.45 4.13
C GLN A 95 -0.86 -13.19 4.68
N SER A 96 -1.33 -12.74 5.84
CA SER A 96 -0.63 -11.77 6.68
C SER A 96 0.54 -12.41 7.41
N GLY A 97 1.15 -11.74 8.38
CA GLY A 97 2.22 -12.30 9.20
C GLY A 97 3.58 -12.28 8.49
N TRP A 98 3.83 -11.29 7.64
CA TRP A 98 5.15 -11.11 7.01
C TRP A 98 6.14 -10.32 7.88
N LEU A 99 5.68 -9.67 8.93
CA LEU A 99 6.53 -9.09 9.94
C LEU A 99 6.83 -10.11 11.05
N PRO A 100 8.00 -10.04 11.67
CA PRO A 100 8.28 -10.84 12.86
C PRO A 100 7.30 -10.47 13.99
N LYS A 101 7.11 -11.39 14.93
CA LYS A 101 6.36 -11.08 16.15
C LYS A 101 7.00 -9.87 16.84
N PRO A 102 6.20 -8.92 17.31
CA PRO A 102 6.74 -7.76 18.02
C PRO A 102 7.46 -8.20 19.29
N ASP A 103 8.49 -7.47 19.65
CA ASP A 103 9.12 -7.60 20.96
C ASP A 103 8.07 -7.23 22.03
N PRO A 104 7.87 -8.07 23.07
CA PRO A 104 6.96 -7.75 24.16
C PRO A 104 7.26 -6.43 24.84
N ASP A 105 8.51 -5.97 24.78
CA ASP A 105 8.95 -4.71 25.39
C ASP A 105 8.83 -3.51 24.43
N ASP A 106 8.41 -3.72 23.17
CA ASP A 106 8.15 -2.63 22.23
C ASP A 106 6.77 -2.03 22.49
N PRO A 107 6.68 -0.77 22.93
CA PRO A 107 5.41 -0.11 23.22
C PRO A 107 4.55 0.14 21.98
N ARG A 108 5.09 -0.05 20.77
CA ARG A 108 4.40 0.18 19.49
C ARG A 108 4.77 -0.86 18.48
N PRO A 109 4.17 -2.05 18.54
CA PRO A 109 4.38 -3.06 17.50
C PRO A 109 3.95 -2.48 16.14
N PRO A 110 4.78 -2.61 15.11
CA PRO A 110 4.43 -2.16 13.78
C PRO A 110 3.22 -2.94 13.28
N GLU A 111 2.22 -2.25 12.74
CA GLU A 111 1.11 -2.89 12.02
C GLU A 111 1.56 -3.33 10.62
N GLU A 112 0.98 -4.40 10.13
CA GLU A 112 1.11 -4.83 8.73
C GLU A 112 0.04 -4.16 7.88
N TYR A 113 0.46 -3.58 6.77
CA TYR A 113 -0.43 -2.90 5.81
C TYR A 113 -0.47 -3.67 4.50
N ALA A 114 -1.64 -4.20 4.15
CA ALA A 114 -1.90 -4.77 2.84
C ALA A 114 -2.66 -3.74 1.98
N PHE A 115 -2.08 -3.38 0.84
CA PHE A 115 -2.75 -2.59 -0.17
C PHE A 115 -3.03 -3.44 -1.40
N ILE A 116 -4.26 -3.49 -1.82
CA ILE A 116 -4.67 -4.13 -3.07
C ILE A 116 -4.96 -3.02 -4.07
N VAL A 117 -4.22 -2.98 -5.16
CA VAL A 117 -4.32 -1.95 -6.19
C VAL A 117 -4.84 -2.50 -7.52
N GLY A 118 -5.46 -1.65 -8.33
CA GLY A 118 -6.03 -2.04 -9.60
C GLY A 118 -7.42 -2.68 -9.50
N LEU A 119 -8.09 -2.52 -8.37
CA LEU A 119 -9.49 -2.90 -8.19
C LEU A 119 -10.44 -1.92 -8.89
N ASP A 120 -11.69 -2.32 -9.05
CA ASP A 120 -12.74 -1.38 -9.49
C ASP A 120 -12.92 -0.27 -8.45
N PRO A 121 -12.92 1.02 -8.86
CA PRO A 121 -13.10 2.13 -7.94
C PRO A 121 -14.46 2.09 -7.22
N GLU A 122 -14.49 2.59 -5.98
CA GLU A 122 -15.70 2.76 -5.16
C GLU A 122 -16.52 1.47 -5.01
N THR A 123 -15.89 0.30 -5.18
CA THR A 123 -16.54 -1.00 -5.18
C THR A 123 -16.43 -1.66 -3.81
N LEU A 124 -17.51 -2.31 -3.39
CA LEU A 124 -17.57 -3.05 -2.13
C LEU A 124 -17.02 -4.47 -2.33
N TYR A 125 -16.20 -4.91 -1.39
CA TYR A 125 -15.59 -6.24 -1.36
C TYR A 125 -15.91 -6.94 -0.04
N ASP A 126 -16.23 -8.23 -0.13
CA ASP A 126 -16.28 -9.12 1.02
C ASP A 126 -14.85 -9.56 1.36
N VAL A 127 -14.43 -9.27 2.57
CA VAL A 127 -13.14 -9.67 3.13
C VAL A 127 -13.36 -10.81 4.11
N GLU A 128 -12.88 -11.98 3.78
CA GLU A 128 -12.94 -13.18 4.60
C GLU A 128 -11.56 -13.38 5.26
N ILE A 129 -11.53 -13.52 6.58
CA ILE A 129 -10.32 -13.75 7.37
C ILE A 129 -10.43 -15.12 8.04
N ASP A 130 -9.45 -16.02 7.78
CA ASP A 130 -9.36 -17.38 8.32
C ASP A 130 -10.65 -18.21 8.20
N HIS A 131 -11.44 -17.97 7.16
CA HIS A 131 -12.73 -18.61 6.91
C HIS A 131 -13.81 -18.38 8.00
N GLN A 132 -13.60 -17.44 8.90
CA GLN A 132 -14.50 -17.21 10.03
C GLN A 132 -15.09 -15.81 10.10
N GLU A 133 -14.28 -14.80 9.80
CA GLU A 133 -14.73 -13.41 9.84
C GLU A 133 -14.99 -12.89 8.42
N MET A 134 -16.18 -12.36 8.22
CA MET A 134 -16.51 -11.63 6.99
C MET A 134 -16.85 -10.19 7.35
N HIS A 135 -16.15 -9.26 6.73
CA HIS A 135 -16.52 -7.86 6.79
C HIS A 135 -16.45 -7.25 5.39
N GLU A 136 -17.21 -6.18 5.21
CA GLU A 136 -17.20 -5.44 3.95
C GLU A 136 -16.16 -4.33 4.00
N ALA A 137 -15.39 -4.19 2.93
CA ALA A 137 -14.47 -3.09 2.75
C ALA A 137 -14.64 -2.50 1.35
N ARG A 138 -14.52 -1.18 1.24
CA ARG A 138 -14.69 -0.46 -0.03
C ARG A 138 -13.35 0.01 -0.56
N SER A 139 -13.12 -0.23 -1.85
CA SER A 139 -12.00 0.40 -2.56
C SER A 139 -12.24 1.92 -2.67
N ASP A 140 -11.17 2.68 -2.69
CA ASP A 140 -11.25 4.12 -2.88
C ASP A 140 -11.48 4.52 -4.36
N SER A 141 -11.47 5.83 -4.63
CA SER A 141 -11.66 6.39 -5.98
C SER A 141 -10.58 5.98 -7.00
N GLY A 142 -9.46 5.45 -6.57
CA GLY A 142 -8.39 4.93 -7.44
C GLY A 142 -8.37 3.41 -7.54
N GLY A 143 -9.34 2.72 -6.92
CA GLY A 143 -9.34 1.25 -6.88
C GLY A 143 -8.29 0.68 -5.93
N ILE A 144 -8.04 1.35 -4.82
CA ILE A 144 -7.15 0.88 -3.76
C ILE A 144 -7.99 0.41 -2.57
N LEU A 145 -7.74 -0.80 -2.09
CA LEU A 145 -8.27 -1.30 -0.84
C LEU A 145 -7.12 -1.42 0.17
N ALA A 146 -7.30 -0.85 1.35
CA ALA A 146 -6.31 -0.90 2.43
C ALA A 146 -6.82 -1.76 3.57
N LEU A 147 -6.01 -2.73 3.99
CA LEU A 147 -6.27 -3.59 5.14
C LEU A 147 -5.10 -3.49 6.11
N ARG A 148 -5.38 -3.72 7.41
CA ARG A 148 -4.37 -3.71 8.48
C ARG A 148 -4.47 -4.99 9.27
N PHE A 149 -3.33 -5.52 9.66
CA PHE A 149 -3.23 -6.73 10.44
C PHE A 149 -2.28 -6.54 11.61
N PRO A 150 -2.54 -7.22 12.74
CA PRO A 150 -1.54 -7.33 13.80
C PRO A 150 -0.32 -8.10 13.29
N PRO A 151 0.88 -7.75 13.69
CA PRO A 151 2.09 -8.42 13.22
C PRO A 151 2.24 -9.82 13.83
N GLY A 152 2.89 -10.70 13.09
CA GLY A 152 3.43 -11.95 13.61
C GLY A 152 2.50 -13.14 13.67
N GLU A 153 1.24 -13.02 13.33
CA GLU A 153 0.32 -14.17 13.17
C GLU A 153 -0.17 -14.25 11.73
N PRO A 154 0.19 -15.30 11.00
CA PRO A 154 -0.29 -15.47 9.64
C PRO A 154 -1.79 -15.81 9.65
N VAL A 155 -2.61 -14.91 9.13
CA VAL A 155 -4.03 -15.17 8.86
C VAL A 155 -4.28 -15.23 7.37
N GLY A 156 -5.12 -16.17 6.95
CA GLY A 156 -5.53 -16.31 5.56
C GLY A 156 -6.57 -15.25 5.20
N VAL A 157 -6.30 -14.45 4.19
CA VAL A 157 -7.22 -13.40 3.73
C VAL A 157 -7.71 -13.73 2.32
N ARG A 158 -9.02 -13.58 2.13
CA ARG A 158 -9.66 -13.76 0.82
C ARG A 158 -10.54 -12.58 0.50
N LEU A 159 -10.38 -12.03 -0.69
CA LEU A 159 -11.15 -10.91 -1.19
C LEU A 159 -12.05 -11.34 -2.33
N LYS A 160 -13.31 -10.89 -2.33
CA LYS A 160 -14.24 -11.08 -3.45
C LYS A 160 -15.09 -9.82 -3.61
N PRO A 161 -15.48 -9.45 -4.83
CA PRO A 161 -16.50 -8.42 -5.00
C PRO A 161 -17.77 -8.81 -4.25
N ALA A 162 -18.31 -7.90 -3.45
CA ALA A 162 -19.57 -8.13 -2.74
C ALA A 162 -20.70 -8.30 -3.75
N LYS A 163 -21.56 -9.27 -3.51
CA LYS A 163 -22.76 -9.43 -4.36
C LYS A 163 -23.70 -8.26 -4.10
N PRO A 164 -24.24 -7.60 -5.14
CA PRO A 164 -25.26 -6.60 -4.93
C PRO A 164 -26.45 -7.24 -4.19
N LEU A 165 -26.91 -6.56 -3.15
CA LEU A 165 -28.11 -6.99 -2.42
C LEU A 165 -29.28 -7.09 -3.42
N PRO A 166 -30.05 -8.17 -3.40
CA PRO A 166 -31.25 -8.27 -4.22
C PRO A 166 -32.20 -7.11 -3.83
N LYS A 167 -32.65 -6.37 -4.84
CA LYS A 167 -33.61 -5.27 -4.67
C LYS A 167 -34.97 -5.83 -4.28
#